data_6afe58d61268f4c545c0f85b06abeaa3
#
_entry.id   6afe58d61268f4c545c0f85b06abeaa3
#
_cell.length_a   1.000
_cell.length_b   1.000
_cell.length_c   1.000
_cell.angle_alpha   90.00
_cell.angle_beta   90.00
_cell.angle_gamma   90.00
#
_symmetry.space_group_name_H-M   'P 1'
#
loop_
_entity.id
_entity.type
_entity.pdbx_description
1 polymer ?
#
loop_
_entity_poly.entity_id
_entity_poly.type
_entity_poly.pdbx_seq_one_letter_code
_entity_poly.pdbx_strand_id
1 'polypeptide(L)'
;MARTLVDRGAYIIDADVIAREVVAPGTDGLSQLVAAFGDDILAADGSLDRAALAAKAFVDDEQRKKLNAITHPLVGARAFELLEAAPDDAVVVQDIPLLVENGSAPFFHLVVIVHAAEEDRVARLTGQRGMPEADARARIKAQASEADRRAVADVWLDNSGGPDDLAALAHHLWDERLVPYERNVRSRTCARRPENVVDHRPEWSLQATRLSNRLRLLGAEKIVGVTHVGPTASAGERAADVLDFEVQLAPECDPADLDDALADGGFPALTPGLHANADPGRAVTIRLTTPS
;
A
#
# COMPACT_ATOMS: atom_id res chain seq x y z
N MET A 1 3.23 -14.88 4.92
CA MET A 1 2.67 -13.59 5.42
C MET A 1 1.15 -13.52 5.22
N ALA A 2 0.61 -13.36 3.99
CA ALA A 2 -0.84 -13.25 3.78
C ALA A 2 -1.64 -14.35 4.47
N ARG A 3 -1.26 -15.62 4.28
CA ARG A 3 -1.90 -16.76 4.95
C ARG A 3 -1.87 -16.65 6.49
N THR A 4 -0.75 -16.22 7.07
CA THR A 4 -0.63 -16.02 8.52
C THR A 4 -1.60 -14.96 9.03
N LEU A 5 -1.83 -13.88 8.24
CA LEU A 5 -2.79 -12.84 8.60
C LEU A 5 -4.25 -13.33 8.45
N VAL A 6 -4.54 -14.16 7.43
CA VAL A 6 -5.86 -14.83 7.30
C VAL A 6 -6.16 -15.70 8.51
N ASP A 7 -5.19 -16.49 8.95
CA ASP A 7 -5.33 -17.37 10.13
C ASP A 7 -5.59 -16.56 11.41
N ARG A 8 -5.28 -15.25 11.39
CA ARG A 8 -5.56 -14.28 12.47
C ARG A 8 -6.87 -13.52 12.31
N GLY A 9 -7.57 -13.69 11.18
CA GLY A 9 -8.85 -13.06 10.90
C GLY A 9 -8.79 -11.88 9.92
N ALA A 10 -7.67 -11.67 9.20
CA ALA A 10 -7.60 -10.66 8.16
C ALA A 10 -8.57 -10.97 7.01
N TYR A 11 -9.24 -9.95 6.49
CA TYR A 11 -9.97 -10.02 5.23
C TYR A 11 -9.00 -9.75 4.08
N ILE A 12 -8.71 -10.77 3.27
CA ILE A 12 -7.71 -10.67 2.19
C ILE A 12 -8.36 -10.32 0.86
N ILE A 13 -7.78 -9.34 0.19
CA ILE A 13 -8.03 -8.99 -1.21
C ILE A 13 -6.73 -9.24 -1.99
N ASP A 14 -6.68 -10.34 -2.75
CA ASP A 14 -5.51 -10.76 -3.51
C ASP A 14 -5.64 -10.30 -4.96
N ALA A 15 -4.78 -9.36 -5.38
CA ALA A 15 -4.81 -8.79 -6.72
C ALA A 15 -4.51 -9.84 -7.82
N ASP A 16 -3.70 -10.86 -7.53
CA ASP A 16 -3.41 -11.94 -8.48
C ASP A 16 -4.61 -12.87 -8.66
N VAL A 17 -5.40 -13.10 -7.61
CA VAL A 17 -6.66 -13.87 -7.68
C VAL A 17 -7.68 -13.08 -8.49
N ILE A 18 -7.89 -11.81 -8.17
CA ILE A 18 -8.82 -10.93 -8.88
C ILE A 18 -8.46 -10.83 -10.37
N ALA A 19 -7.18 -10.65 -10.69
CA ALA A 19 -6.70 -10.60 -12.09
C ALA A 19 -6.98 -11.89 -12.87
N ARG A 20 -7.23 -13.01 -12.19
CA ARG A 20 -7.69 -14.26 -12.83
C ARG A 20 -9.20 -14.31 -12.96
N GLU A 21 -9.92 -13.86 -11.95
CA GLU A 21 -11.38 -13.83 -11.92
C GLU A 21 -11.96 -12.95 -13.02
N VAL A 22 -11.46 -11.74 -13.18
CA VAL A 22 -12.00 -10.75 -14.13
C VAL A 22 -11.82 -11.14 -15.61
N VAL A 23 -10.99 -12.13 -15.91
CA VAL A 23 -10.77 -12.67 -17.25
C VAL A 23 -11.11 -14.17 -17.34
N ALA A 24 -11.92 -14.69 -16.44
CA ALA A 24 -12.41 -16.07 -16.47
C ALA A 24 -13.40 -16.30 -17.63
N PRO A 25 -13.64 -17.54 -18.05
CA PRO A 25 -14.62 -17.84 -19.08
C PRO A 25 -16.00 -17.22 -18.77
N GLY A 26 -16.59 -16.55 -19.77
CA GLY A 26 -17.91 -15.90 -19.64
C GLY A 26 -17.88 -14.49 -19.05
N THR A 27 -16.72 -13.93 -18.72
CA THR A 27 -16.60 -12.55 -18.25
C THR A 27 -16.48 -11.54 -19.40
N ASP A 28 -16.90 -10.29 -19.12
CA ASP A 28 -16.69 -9.18 -20.04
C ASP A 28 -15.19 -8.90 -20.26
N GLY A 29 -14.36 -9.11 -19.24
CA GLY A 29 -12.91 -8.95 -19.35
C GLY A 29 -12.28 -9.89 -20.36
N LEU A 30 -12.65 -11.17 -20.36
CA LEU A 30 -12.18 -12.11 -21.38
C LEU A 30 -12.64 -11.70 -22.78
N SER A 31 -13.91 -11.29 -22.91
CA SER A 31 -14.47 -10.83 -24.19
C SER A 31 -13.74 -9.61 -24.75
N GLN A 32 -13.41 -8.65 -23.90
CA GLN A 32 -12.61 -7.46 -24.27
C GLN A 32 -11.19 -7.83 -24.68
N LEU A 33 -10.54 -8.80 -23.99
CA LEU A 33 -9.21 -9.27 -24.36
C LEU A 33 -9.22 -9.97 -25.71
N VAL A 34 -10.22 -10.81 -25.98
CA VAL A 34 -10.40 -11.48 -27.29
C VAL A 34 -10.60 -10.44 -28.39
N ALA A 35 -11.46 -9.45 -28.19
CA ALA A 35 -11.66 -8.37 -29.15
C ALA A 35 -10.38 -7.56 -29.43
N ALA A 36 -9.52 -7.42 -28.42
CA ALA A 36 -8.29 -6.62 -28.51
C ALA A 36 -7.11 -7.39 -29.08
N PHE A 37 -6.97 -8.69 -28.78
CA PHE A 37 -5.79 -9.50 -29.10
C PHE A 37 -6.05 -10.69 -30.03
N GLY A 38 -7.33 -10.98 -30.34
CA GLY A 38 -7.75 -12.07 -31.23
C GLY A 38 -8.10 -13.36 -30.48
N ASP A 39 -8.82 -14.26 -31.17
CA ASP A 39 -9.35 -15.53 -30.60
C ASP A 39 -8.25 -16.56 -30.24
N ASP A 40 -7.08 -16.40 -30.79
CA ASP A 40 -5.92 -17.28 -30.56
C ASP A 40 -5.28 -17.11 -29.16
N ILE A 41 -5.80 -16.19 -28.35
CA ILE A 41 -5.51 -16.14 -26.91
C ILE A 41 -6.39 -17.06 -26.07
N LEU A 42 -7.32 -17.82 -26.69
CA LEU A 42 -8.16 -18.78 -26.01
C LEU A 42 -7.56 -20.18 -26.08
N ALA A 43 -7.61 -20.90 -24.99
CA ALA A 43 -7.37 -22.33 -24.94
C ALA A 43 -8.57 -23.11 -25.51
N ALA A 44 -8.39 -24.43 -25.76
CA ALA A 44 -9.41 -25.29 -26.35
C ALA A 44 -10.71 -25.40 -25.52
N ASP A 45 -10.63 -25.14 -24.21
CA ASP A 45 -11.77 -25.12 -23.28
C ASP A 45 -12.45 -23.76 -23.16
N GLY A 46 -12.01 -22.78 -23.95
CA GLY A 46 -12.52 -21.41 -23.93
C GLY A 46 -11.94 -20.53 -22.79
N SER A 47 -11.01 -21.03 -22.00
CA SER A 47 -10.29 -20.25 -21.01
C SER A 47 -9.17 -19.41 -21.65
N LEU A 48 -8.67 -18.41 -20.92
CA LEU A 48 -7.55 -17.60 -21.37
C LEU A 48 -6.24 -18.38 -21.40
N ASP A 49 -5.62 -18.52 -22.56
CA ASP A 49 -4.22 -18.94 -22.69
C ASP A 49 -3.31 -17.74 -22.34
N ARG A 50 -2.81 -17.76 -21.11
CA ARG A 50 -1.96 -16.69 -20.57
C ARG A 50 -0.62 -16.58 -21.29
N ALA A 51 -0.09 -17.68 -21.82
CA ALA A 51 1.17 -17.67 -22.57
C ALA A 51 0.96 -17.02 -23.94
N ALA A 52 -0.12 -17.36 -24.64
CA ALA A 52 -0.50 -16.75 -25.90
C ALA A 52 -0.78 -15.24 -25.75
N LEU A 53 -1.53 -14.83 -24.71
CA LEU A 53 -1.76 -13.42 -24.41
C LEU A 53 -0.44 -12.71 -24.09
N ALA A 54 0.42 -13.29 -23.26
CA ALA A 54 1.71 -12.69 -22.89
C ALA A 54 2.61 -12.47 -24.12
N ALA A 55 2.65 -13.45 -25.04
CA ALA A 55 3.40 -13.33 -26.29
C ALA A 55 2.97 -12.17 -27.18
N LYS A 56 1.71 -11.70 -27.04
CA LYS A 56 1.17 -10.55 -27.78
C LYS A 56 1.25 -9.25 -26.99
N ALA A 57 0.89 -9.30 -25.72
CA ALA A 57 0.76 -8.11 -24.89
C ALA A 57 2.11 -7.51 -24.46
N PHE A 58 3.20 -8.30 -24.46
CA PHE A 58 4.53 -7.84 -24.03
C PHE A 58 5.52 -7.68 -25.19
N VAL A 59 5.05 -7.63 -26.43
CA VAL A 59 5.89 -7.35 -27.60
C VAL A 59 6.43 -5.91 -27.56
N ASP A 60 5.59 -4.97 -27.17
CA ASP A 60 5.93 -3.57 -27.07
C ASP A 60 5.10 -2.83 -25.98
N ASP A 61 5.42 -1.57 -25.75
CA ASP A 61 4.75 -0.74 -24.74
C ASP A 61 3.30 -0.41 -25.09
N GLU A 62 2.95 -0.37 -26.38
CA GLU A 62 1.58 -0.09 -26.82
C GLU A 62 0.65 -1.26 -26.51
N GLN A 63 1.06 -2.48 -26.82
CA GLN A 63 0.29 -3.69 -26.50
C GLN A 63 0.16 -3.88 -24.99
N ARG A 64 1.22 -3.58 -24.23
CA ARG A 64 1.17 -3.62 -22.77
C ARG A 64 0.19 -2.59 -22.21
N LYS A 65 0.18 -1.35 -22.71
CA LYS A 65 -0.80 -0.33 -22.32
C LYS A 65 -2.22 -0.74 -22.67
N LYS A 66 -2.44 -1.37 -23.82
CA LYS A 66 -3.74 -1.90 -24.25
C LYS A 66 -4.25 -2.99 -23.30
N LEU A 67 -3.38 -3.94 -22.90
CA LEU A 67 -3.72 -4.94 -21.88
C LEU A 67 -4.12 -4.27 -20.55
N ASN A 68 -3.30 -3.35 -20.08
CA ASN A 68 -3.52 -2.68 -18.81
C ASN A 68 -4.80 -1.82 -18.82
N ALA A 69 -5.11 -1.16 -19.94
CA ALA A 69 -6.34 -0.37 -20.08
C ALA A 69 -7.63 -1.22 -19.97
N ILE A 70 -7.55 -2.52 -20.30
CA ILE A 70 -8.67 -3.45 -20.13
C ILE A 70 -8.68 -4.01 -18.71
N THR A 71 -7.54 -4.49 -18.21
CA THR A 71 -7.50 -5.27 -16.97
C THR A 71 -7.51 -4.43 -15.71
N HIS A 72 -6.82 -3.27 -15.68
CA HIS A 72 -6.74 -2.45 -14.45
C HIS A 72 -8.08 -1.94 -13.96
N PRO A 73 -8.99 -1.40 -14.81
CA PRO A 73 -10.31 -0.97 -14.35
C PRO A 73 -11.13 -2.12 -13.77
N LEU A 74 -11.08 -3.30 -14.39
CA LEU A 74 -11.82 -4.48 -13.93
C LEU A 74 -11.29 -5.00 -12.58
N VAL A 75 -9.96 -5.05 -12.44
CA VAL A 75 -9.33 -5.44 -11.16
C VAL A 75 -9.67 -4.41 -10.07
N GLY A 76 -9.60 -3.12 -10.39
CA GLY A 76 -9.94 -2.05 -9.46
C GLY A 76 -11.40 -2.11 -9.00
N ALA A 77 -12.35 -2.28 -9.93
CA ALA A 77 -13.77 -2.41 -9.62
C ALA A 77 -14.03 -3.63 -8.72
N ARG A 78 -13.44 -4.79 -9.05
CA ARG A 78 -13.61 -5.99 -8.24
C ARG A 78 -12.98 -5.89 -6.86
N ALA A 79 -11.80 -5.26 -6.75
CA ALA A 79 -11.17 -5.00 -5.46
C ALA A 79 -12.02 -4.07 -4.59
N PHE A 80 -12.65 -3.06 -5.20
CA PHE A 80 -13.56 -2.14 -4.51
C PHE A 80 -14.84 -2.85 -4.01
N GLU A 81 -15.47 -3.70 -4.83
CA GLU A 81 -16.60 -4.53 -4.41
C GLU A 81 -16.26 -5.41 -3.19
N LEU A 82 -15.06 -6.02 -3.20
CA LEU A 82 -14.61 -6.84 -2.07
C LEU A 82 -14.32 -6.00 -0.83
N LEU A 83 -13.84 -4.77 -1.00
CA LEU A 83 -13.62 -3.83 0.09
C LEU A 83 -14.96 -3.42 0.74
N GLU A 84 -15.97 -3.09 -0.06
CA GLU A 84 -17.32 -2.76 0.43
C GLU A 84 -18.03 -3.94 1.09
N ALA A 85 -17.71 -5.16 0.69
CA ALA A 85 -18.26 -6.38 1.28
C ALA A 85 -17.53 -6.83 2.56
N ALA A 86 -16.39 -6.21 2.91
CA ALA A 86 -15.66 -6.53 4.12
C ALA A 86 -16.46 -6.14 5.38
N PRO A 87 -16.39 -6.91 6.47
CA PRO A 87 -16.96 -6.50 7.75
C PRO A 87 -16.42 -5.15 8.23
N ASP A 88 -17.24 -4.34 8.88
CA ASP A 88 -16.89 -2.99 9.35
C ASP A 88 -15.71 -2.98 10.34
N ASP A 89 -15.47 -4.09 11.04
CA ASP A 89 -14.40 -4.28 12.01
C ASP A 89 -13.23 -5.11 11.46
N ALA A 90 -13.19 -5.33 10.16
CA ALA A 90 -12.15 -6.14 9.54
C ALA A 90 -10.84 -5.35 9.34
N VAL A 91 -9.73 -5.99 9.67
CA VAL A 91 -8.43 -5.59 9.11
C VAL A 91 -8.36 -6.10 7.67
N VAL A 92 -8.59 -5.20 6.70
CA VAL A 92 -8.50 -5.54 5.28
C VAL A 92 -7.05 -5.49 4.83
N VAL A 93 -6.57 -6.59 4.27
CA VAL A 93 -5.21 -6.69 3.73
C VAL A 93 -5.28 -6.90 2.23
N GLN A 94 -4.75 -5.95 1.46
CA GLN A 94 -4.61 -6.07 0.02
C GLN A 94 -3.20 -6.58 -0.33
N ASP A 95 -3.13 -7.75 -0.96
CA ASP A 95 -1.87 -8.31 -1.48
C ASP A 95 -1.65 -7.82 -2.91
N ILE A 96 -0.70 -6.88 -3.08
CA ILE A 96 -0.46 -6.18 -4.35
C ILE A 96 1.01 -6.29 -4.73
N PRO A 97 1.38 -7.19 -5.66
CA PRO A 97 2.78 -7.42 -6.04
C PRO A 97 3.51 -6.20 -6.61
N LEU A 98 2.80 -5.32 -7.32
CA LEU A 98 3.34 -4.14 -8.00
C LEU A 98 2.90 -2.82 -7.36
N LEU A 99 2.67 -2.80 -6.04
CA LEU A 99 2.20 -1.62 -5.31
C LEU A 99 3.15 -0.42 -5.47
N VAL A 100 4.45 -0.66 -5.42
CA VAL A 100 5.48 0.38 -5.52
C VAL A 100 5.58 0.92 -6.93
N GLU A 101 5.64 0.02 -7.91
CA GLU A 101 5.72 0.34 -9.33
C GLU A 101 4.51 1.14 -9.83
N ASN A 102 3.34 0.85 -9.28
CA ASN A 102 2.09 1.54 -9.62
C ASN A 102 1.88 2.84 -8.83
N GLY A 103 2.76 3.17 -7.86
CA GLY A 103 2.63 4.36 -7.04
C GLY A 103 1.41 4.35 -6.10
N SER A 104 0.88 3.17 -5.77
CA SER A 104 -0.39 3.03 -5.05
C SER A 104 -0.26 3.17 -3.52
N ALA A 105 0.94 3.29 -2.99
CA ALA A 105 1.18 3.35 -1.55
C ALA A 105 0.35 4.40 -0.77
N PRO A 106 0.12 5.63 -1.29
CA PRO A 106 -0.65 6.63 -0.56
C PRO A 106 -2.13 6.29 -0.32
N PHE A 107 -2.69 5.33 -1.08
CA PHE A 107 -4.10 4.91 -0.93
C PHE A 107 -4.35 4.03 0.30
N PHE A 108 -3.29 3.57 0.97
CA PHE A 108 -3.40 2.63 2.09
C PHE A 108 -3.06 3.29 3.42
N HIS A 109 -3.76 2.92 4.47
CA HIS A 109 -3.48 3.34 5.85
C HIS A 109 -2.07 2.94 6.29
N LEU A 110 -1.60 1.76 5.85
CA LEU A 110 -0.32 1.21 6.22
C LEU A 110 0.20 0.29 5.11
N VAL A 111 1.46 0.46 4.74
CA VAL A 111 2.14 -0.36 3.75
C VAL A 111 3.17 -1.26 4.44
N VAL A 112 2.99 -2.57 4.28
CA VAL A 112 3.93 -3.59 4.77
C VAL A 112 4.73 -4.12 3.60
N ILE A 113 6.05 -3.96 3.65
CA ILE A 113 6.96 -4.57 2.69
C ILE A 113 7.60 -5.81 3.31
N VAL A 114 7.41 -6.96 2.67
CA VAL A 114 8.10 -8.21 3.00
C VAL A 114 9.35 -8.30 2.14
N HIS A 115 10.50 -8.10 2.77
CA HIS A 115 11.79 -8.07 2.09
C HIS A 115 12.51 -9.43 2.19
N ALA A 116 13.20 -9.79 1.12
CA ALA A 116 14.24 -10.81 1.16
C ALA A 116 15.43 -10.32 0.31
N ALA A 117 16.64 -10.67 0.69
CA ALA A 117 17.84 -10.36 -0.06
C ALA A 117 17.76 -10.90 -1.50
N GLU A 118 18.47 -10.28 -2.43
CA GLU A 118 18.41 -10.67 -3.85
C GLU A 118 18.75 -12.15 -4.05
N GLU A 119 19.82 -12.61 -3.41
CA GLU A 119 20.29 -14.02 -3.54
C GLU A 119 19.24 -15.01 -2.99
N ASP A 120 18.54 -14.68 -1.90
CA ASP A 120 17.46 -15.52 -1.38
C ASP A 120 16.28 -15.58 -2.36
N ARG A 121 15.97 -14.45 -3.01
CA ARG A 121 14.93 -14.39 -4.05
C ARG A 121 15.30 -15.19 -5.28
N VAL A 122 16.56 -15.11 -5.74
CA VAL A 122 17.11 -15.93 -6.84
C VAL A 122 17.01 -17.40 -6.46
N ALA A 123 17.51 -17.79 -5.28
CA ALA A 123 17.46 -19.19 -4.81
C ALA A 123 16.02 -19.75 -4.75
N ARG A 124 15.05 -18.95 -4.30
CA ARG A 124 13.63 -19.37 -4.29
C ARG A 124 13.05 -19.52 -5.69
N LEU A 125 13.37 -18.62 -6.62
CA LEU A 125 12.88 -18.70 -8.01
C LEU A 125 13.49 -19.89 -8.77
N THR A 126 14.78 -20.14 -8.60
CA THR A 126 15.46 -21.26 -9.25
C THR A 126 15.10 -22.59 -8.61
N GLY A 127 15.13 -22.69 -7.28
CA GLY A 127 14.90 -23.94 -6.55
C GLY A 127 13.44 -24.38 -6.52
N GLN A 128 12.49 -23.44 -6.26
CA GLN A 128 11.08 -23.79 -6.09
C GLN A 128 10.27 -23.73 -7.39
N ARG A 129 10.66 -22.87 -8.34
CA ARG A 129 9.94 -22.67 -9.61
C ARG A 129 10.70 -23.18 -10.84
N GLY A 130 11.91 -23.71 -10.66
CA GLY A 130 12.74 -24.23 -11.77
C GLY A 130 13.14 -23.18 -12.80
N MET A 131 13.10 -21.89 -12.41
CA MET A 131 13.42 -20.79 -13.34
C MET A 131 14.93 -20.72 -13.59
N PRO A 132 15.40 -20.51 -14.84
CA PRO A 132 16.80 -20.24 -15.11
C PRO A 132 17.29 -19.02 -14.32
N GLU A 133 18.51 -19.06 -13.80
CA GLU A 133 19.06 -17.99 -12.95
C GLU A 133 19.08 -16.63 -13.65
N ALA A 134 19.42 -16.60 -14.93
CA ALA A 134 19.42 -15.37 -15.73
C ALA A 134 18.03 -14.72 -15.79
N ASP A 135 16.98 -15.53 -15.96
CA ASP A 135 15.60 -15.07 -16.00
C ASP A 135 15.13 -14.59 -14.60
N ALA A 136 15.54 -15.30 -13.54
CA ALA A 136 15.26 -14.90 -12.16
C ALA A 136 15.86 -13.54 -11.84
N ARG A 137 17.13 -13.31 -12.19
CA ARG A 137 17.82 -12.02 -11.99
C ARG A 137 17.19 -10.90 -12.85
N ALA A 138 16.86 -11.17 -14.11
CA ALA A 138 16.18 -10.21 -14.98
C ALA A 138 14.82 -9.80 -14.40
N ARG A 139 14.04 -10.76 -13.89
CA ARG A 139 12.75 -10.50 -13.24
C ARG A 139 12.89 -9.66 -11.96
N ILE A 140 13.89 -9.95 -11.13
CA ILE A 140 14.17 -9.19 -9.93
C ILE A 140 14.57 -7.76 -10.26
N LYS A 141 15.43 -7.58 -11.27
CA LYS A 141 15.89 -6.26 -11.74
C LYS A 141 14.76 -5.39 -12.31
N ALA A 142 13.73 -6.01 -12.87
CA ALA A 142 12.56 -5.30 -13.41
C ALA A 142 11.60 -4.79 -12.34
N GLN A 143 11.76 -5.19 -11.07
CA GLN A 143 10.96 -4.72 -9.95
C GLN A 143 11.56 -3.47 -9.32
N ALA A 144 10.75 -2.77 -8.49
CA ALA A 144 11.20 -1.64 -7.70
C ALA A 144 12.45 -1.95 -6.88
N SER A 145 13.39 -1.01 -6.84
CA SER A 145 14.62 -1.14 -6.06
C SER A 145 14.33 -1.27 -4.56
N GLU A 146 15.31 -1.71 -3.79
CA GLU A 146 15.18 -1.73 -2.33
C GLU A 146 14.91 -0.32 -1.78
N ALA A 147 15.57 0.69 -2.33
CA ALA A 147 15.39 2.08 -1.93
C ALA A 147 13.96 2.56 -2.17
N ASP A 148 13.36 2.25 -3.34
CA ASP A 148 11.98 2.61 -3.65
C ASP A 148 10.99 1.89 -2.74
N ARG A 149 11.24 0.61 -2.43
CA ARG A 149 10.41 -0.16 -1.50
C ARG A 149 10.51 0.38 -0.06
N ARG A 150 11.71 0.78 0.40
CA ARG A 150 11.90 1.43 1.71
C ARG A 150 11.22 2.79 1.78
N ALA A 151 11.21 3.54 0.68
CA ALA A 151 10.56 4.84 0.61
C ALA A 151 9.07 4.78 0.90
N VAL A 152 8.38 3.69 0.57
CA VAL A 152 6.93 3.53 0.79
C VAL A 152 6.57 2.68 2.00
N ALA A 153 7.52 1.94 2.60
CA ALA A 153 7.25 1.01 3.69
C ALA A 153 6.98 1.71 5.01
N ASP A 154 5.81 1.53 5.59
CA ASP A 154 5.52 1.86 7.00
C ASP A 154 6.01 0.76 7.94
N VAL A 155 6.04 -0.48 7.44
CA VAL A 155 6.61 -1.65 8.12
C VAL A 155 7.51 -2.40 7.15
N TRP A 156 8.71 -2.71 7.62
CA TRP A 156 9.67 -3.51 6.88
C TRP A 156 9.86 -4.84 7.58
N LEU A 157 9.44 -5.93 6.96
CA LEU A 157 9.61 -7.28 7.49
C LEU A 157 10.70 -8.01 6.71
N ASP A 158 11.73 -8.44 7.41
CA ASP A 158 12.80 -9.25 6.82
C ASP A 158 12.35 -10.72 6.75
N ASN A 159 12.39 -11.27 5.55
CA ASN A 159 12.07 -12.67 5.23
C ASN A 159 13.33 -13.43 4.76
N SER A 160 14.50 -13.05 5.26
CA SER A 160 15.76 -13.78 5.02
C SER A 160 15.92 -15.00 5.94
N GLY A 161 15.15 -15.03 7.04
CA GLY A 161 15.10 -16.15 7.96
C GLY A 161 14.17 -17.31 7.53
N GLY A 162 13.84 -18.17 8.46
CA GLY A 162 12.89 -19.27 8.25
C GLY A 162 11.43 -18.81 8.12
N PRO A 163 10.54 -19.69 7.65
CA PRO A 163 9.10 -19.40 7.59
C PRO A 163 8.49 -19.02 8.95
N ASP A 164 8.96 -19.61 10.03
CA ASP A 164 8.47 -19.38 11.39
C ASP A 164 8.87 -17.98 11.89
N ASP A 165 10.04 -17.45 11.48
CA ASP A 165 10.49 -16.12 11.86
C ASP A 165 9.56 -15.05 11.26
N LEU A 166 9.23 -15.18 9.97
CA LEU A 166 8.28 -14.27 9.32
C LEU A 166 6.87 -14.39 9.92
N ALA A 167 6.45 -15.61 10.30
CA ALA A 167 5.16 -15.82 10.95
C ALA A 167 5.12 -15.12 12.32
N ALA A 168 6.19 -15.22 13.12
CA ALA A 168 6.30 -14.54 14.40
C ALA A 168 6.23 -13.00 14.25
N LEU A 169 6.94 -12.45 13.27
CA LEU A 169 6.87 -11.00 12.94
C LEU A 169 5.46 -10.59 12.50
N ALA A 170 4.78 -11.43 11.72
CA ALA A 170 3.41 -11.16 11.28
C ALA A 170 2.41 -11.20 12.44
N HIS A 171 2.56 -12.14 13.38
CA HIS A 171 1.74 -12.20 14.60
C HIS A 171 1.95 -10.95 15.47
N HIS A 172 3.20 -10.57 15.71
CA HIS A 172 3.52 -9.35 16.47
C HIS A 172 2.92 -8.09 15.81
N LEU A 173 3.10 -7.95 14.49
CA LEU A 173 2.51 -6.83 13.75
C LEU A 173 0.99 -6.81 13.88
N TRP A 174 0.33 -7.95 13.80
CA TRP A 174 -1.12 -8.09 13.94
C TRP A 174 -1.59 -7.61 15.32
N ASP A 175 -0.99 -8.14 16.37
CA ASP A 175 -1.45 -7.90 17.75
C ASP A 175 -1.11 -6.47 18.22
N GLU A 176 0.10 -5.98 17.92
CA GLU A 176 0.60 -4.73 18.47
C GLU A 176 0.28 -3.50 17.60
N ARG A 177 -0.07 -3.70 16.32
CA ARG A 177 -0.30 -2.57 15.43
C ARG A 177 -1.57 -2.65 14.59
N LEU A 178 -1.80 -3.75 13.83
CA LEU A 178 -2.91 -3.75 12.86
C LEU A 178 -4.27 -3.72 13.53
N VAL A 179 -4.53 -4.60 14.50
CA VAL A 179 -5.80 -4.64 15.25
C VAL A 179 -6.02 -3.37 16.09
N PRO A 180 -5.04 -2.88 16.86
CA PRO A 180 -5.19 -1.60 17.54
C PRO A 180 -5.40 -0.42 16.59
N TYR A 181 -4.76 -0.41 15.43
CA TYR A 181 -4.92 0.65 14.42
C TYR A 181 -6.34 0.64 13.84
N GLU A 182 -6.84 -0.52 13.37
CA GLU A 182 -8.21 -0.67 12.88
C GLU A 182 -9.23 -0.15 13.92
N ARG A 183 -9.12 -0.63 15.17
CA ARG A 183 -10.00 -0.19 16.25
C ARG A 183 -9.97 1.32 16.46
N ASN A 184 -8.79 1.93 16.42
CA ASN A 184 -8.61 3.37 16.60
C ASN A 184 -9.24 4.16 15.42
N VAL A 185 -9.06 3.70 14.16
CA VAL A 185 -9.69 4.32 12.98
C VAL A 185 -11.21 4.26 13.12
N ARG A 186 -11.76 3.06 13.33
CA ARG A 186 -13.20 2.84 13.46
C ARG A 186 -13.83 3.63 14.60
N SER A 187 -13.14 3.78 15.74
CA SER A 187 -13.61 4.56 16.88
C SER A 187 -13.21 6.04 16.82
N ARG A 188 -12.53 6.48 15.75
CA ARG A 188 -11.98 7.84 15.58
C ARG A 188 -11.14 8.29 16.79
N THR A 189 -10.30 7.38 17.29
CA THR A 189 -9.46 7.59 18.47
C THR A 189 -8.00 7.77 18.08
N CYS A 190 -7.37 8.82 18.59
CA CYS A 190 -5.94 9.02 18.39
C CYS A 190 -5.11 8.01 19.19
N ALA A 191 -4.03 7.51 18.59
CA ALA A 191 -3.06 6.70 19.31
C ALA A 191 -2.28 7.54 20.33
N ARG A 192 -1.75 6.84 21.34
CA ARG A 192 -0.96 7.51 22.39
C ARG A 192 0.30 8.14 21.81
N ARG A 193 0.55 9.41 22.15
CA ARG A 193 1.76 10.11 21.78
C ARG A 193 2.93 9.67 22.68
N PRO A 194 4.13 9.34 22.12
CA PRO A 194 5.32 9.08 22.90
C PRO A 194 5.85 10.37 23.54
N GLU A 195 6.30 10.28 24.79
CA GLU A 195 6.87 11.42 25.54
C GLU A 195 8.41 11.36 25.54
N ASN A 196 8.98 10.19 25.26
CA ASN A 196 10.42 9.98 25.32
C ASN A 196 11.14 10.72 24.19
N VAL A 197 12.16 11.49 24.56
CA VAL A 197 13.08 12.14 23.61
C VAL A 197 14.12 11.12 23.15
N VAL A 198 14.26 10.99 21.84
CA VAL A 198 15.23 10.11 21.17
C VAL A 198 16.24 10.92 20.34
N ASP A 199 17.37 10.32 20.00
CA ASP A 199 18.30 10.92 19.07
C ASP A 199 17.69 11.02 17.67
N HIS A 200 18.22 11.91 16.83
CA HIS A 200 17.77 12.10 15.46
C HIS A 200 17.78 10.76 14.68
N ARG A 201 16.68 10.52 13.97
CA ARG A 201 16.51 9.34 13.11
C ARG A 201 16.43 9.75 11.65
N PRO A 202 17.35 9.29 10.79
CA PRO A 202 17.33 9.60 9.36
C PRO A 202 15.99 9.21 8.67
N GLU A 203 15.30 8.21 9.21
CA GLU A 203 14.03 7.70 8.69
C GLU A 203 12.88 8.71 8.81
N TRP A 204 12.95 9.71 9.69
CA TRP A 204 11.90 10.72 9.85
C TRP A 204 11.59 11.44 8.55
N SER A 205 12.61 11.77 7.75
CA SER A 205 12.45 12.42 6.45
C SER A 205 11.65 11.56 5.46
N LEU A 206 11.95 10.27 5.35
CA LEU A 206 11.22 9.35 4.48
C LEU A 206 9.78 9.14 4.99
N GLN A 207 9.61 9.00 6.29
CA GLN A 207 8.30 8.86 6.92
C GLN A 207 7.45 10.11 6.70
N ALA A 208 8.03 11.30 6.85
CA ALA A 208 7.34 12.56 6.59
C ALA A 208 6.92 12.68 5.11
N THR A 209 7.75 12.24 4.18
CA THR A 209 7.41 12.23 2.75
C THR A 209 6.21 11.33 2.46
N ARG A 210 6.18 10.10 3.01
CA ARG A 210 5.04 9.17 2.85
C ARG A 210 3.74 9.77 3.39
N LEU A 211 3.79 10.31 4.61
CA LEU A 211 2.64 10.91 5.26
C LEU A 211 2.15 12.15 4.51
N SER A 212 3.07 12.99 4.02
CA SER A 212 2.71 14.13 3.17
C SER A 212 1.96 13.72 1.91
N ASN A 213 2.37 12.64 1.26
CA ASN A 213 1.70 12.13 0.07
C ASN A 213 0.30 11.59 0.39
N ARG A 214 0.15 10.89 1.53
CA ARG A 214 -1.16 10.41 2.02
C ARG A 214 -2.08 11.58 2.37
N LEU A 215 -1.59 12.59 3.09
CA LEU A 215 -2.37 13.78 3.43
C LEU A 215 -2.84 14.56 2.20
N ARG A 216 -1.98 14.74 1.19
CA ARG A 216 -2.38 15.36 -0.08
C ARG A 216 -3.45 14.57 -0.80
N LEU A 217 -3.37 13.24 -0.80
CA LEU A 217 -4.40 12.38 -1.40
C LEU A 217 -5.74 12.53 -0.68
N LEU A 218 -5.74 12.47 0.66
CA LEU A 218 -6.95 12.57 1.48
C LEU A 218 -7.66 13.93 1.33
N GLY A 219 -6.88 15.00 1.27
CA GLY A 219 -7.44 16.34 1.15
C GLY A 219 -7.71 16.79 -0.29
N ALA A 220 -7.18 16.07 -1.29
CA ALA A 220 -7.32 16.39 -2.71
C ALA A 220 -7.07 17.89 -2.99
N GLU A 221 -8.00 18.58 -3.64
CA GLU A 221 -7.91 20.01 -3.98
C GLU A 221 -8.01 20.95 -2.76
N LYS A 222 -8.49 20.45 -1.63
CA LYS A 222 -8.61 21.24 -0.39
C LYS A 222 -7.28 21.47 0.32
N ILE A 223 -6.25 20.65 0.04
CA ILE A 223 -4.90 20.78 0.60
C ILE A 223 -3.96 21.34 -0.46
N VAL A 224 -3.48 22.58 -0.25
CA VAL A 224 -2.53 23.25 -1.16
C VAL A 224 -1.08 23.13 -0.71
N GLY A 225 -0.81 22.81 0.56
CA GLY A 225 0.53 22.64 1.09
C GLY A 225 0.59 21.66 2.26
N VAL A 226 1.66 20.86 2.33
CA VAL A 226 1.95 19.99 3.49
C VAL A 226 3.43 20.17 3.80
N THR A 227 3.73 20.64 5.00
CA THR A 227 5.08 20.91 5.48
C THR A 227 5.36 20.13 6.75
N HIS A 228 6.44 19.34 6.76
CA HIS A 228 6.97 18.72 7.97
C HIS A 228 7.68 19.80 8.79
N VAL A 229 7.27 19.97 10.04
CA VAL A 229 7.75 21.03 10.94
C VAL A 229 8.24 20.44 12.26
N GLY A 230 8.73 21.30 13.14
CA GLY A 230 9.19 20.91 14.47
C GLY A 230 10.56 20.22 14.48
N PRO A 231 11.00 19.71 15.66
CA PRO A 231 12.35 19.21 15.85
C PRO A 231 12.70 17.99 14.99
N THR A 232 11.71 17.14 14.65
CA THR A 232 11.92 15.98 13.79
C THR A 232 12.17 16.34 12.31
N ALA A 233 11.86 17.58 11.92
CA ALA A 233 12.16 18.14 10.61
C ALA A 233 13.61 18.66 10.51
N SER A 234 14.27 18.87 11.65
CA SER A 234 15.63 19.43 11.74
C SER A 234 16.66 18.31 11.89
N ALA A 235 17.65 18.27 10.99
CA ALA A 235 18.70 17.26 11.04
C ALA A 235 19.54 17.39 12.33
N GLY A 236 19.78 16.26 13.00
CA GLY A 236 20.66 16.19 14.17
C GLY A 236 19.99 16.60 15.50
N GLU A 237 18.76 17.06 15.52
CA GLU A 237 18.07 17.41 16.74
C GLU A 237 17.49 16.17 17.45
N ARG A 238 17.53 16.22 18.79
CA ARG A 238 16.85 15.25 19.65
C ARG A 238 15.39 15.67 19.81
N ALA A 239 14.46 14.75 19.66
CA ALA A 239 13.03 15.05 19.74
C ALA A 239 12.23 13.87 20.32
N ALA A 240 11.01 14.14 20.77
CA ALA A 240 10.00 13.10 20.88
C ALA A 240 9.77 12.52 19.48
N ASP A 241 9.61 11.19 19.38
CA ASP A 241 9.43 10.49 18.08
C ASP A 241 8.03 10.75 17.50
N VAL A 242 7.74 12.02 17.19
CA VAL A 242 6.48 12.52 16.64
C VAL A 242 6.78 13.38 15.41
N LEU A 243 6.08 13.11 14.32
CA LEU A 243 6.16 13.93 13.10
C LEU A 243 5.05 14.99 13.15
N ASP A 244 5.44 16.26 13.21
CA ASP A 244 4.51 17.37 13.23
C ASP A 244 4.37 17.95 11.81
N PHE A 245 3.12 18.19 11.38
CA PHE A 245 2.81 18.76 10.07
C PHE A 245 1.99 20.02 10.18
N GLU A 246 2.33 21.00 9.35
CA GLU A 246 1.44 22.11 8.99
C GLU A 246 0.86 21.82 7.61
N VAL A 247 -0.47 21.80 7.54
CA VAL A 247 -1.25 21.55 6.34
C VAL A 247 -2.01 22.80 5.96
N GLN A 248 -1.59 23.42 4.87
CA GLN A 248 -2.21 24.62 4.34
C GLN A 248 -3.43 24.24 3.50
N LEU A 249 -4.57 24.82 3.84
CA LEU A 249 -5.83 24.65 3.15
C LEU A 249 -5.99 25.64 1.99
N ALA A 250 -6.84 25.30 1.03
CA ALA A 250 -7.29 26.22 0.02
C ALA A 250 -8.06 27.42 0.66
N PRO A 251 -8.06 28.61 0.05
CA PRO A 251 -8.54 29.85 0.69
C PRO A 251 -9.98 29.81 1.20
N GLU A 252 -10.86 29.02 0.61
CA GLU A 252 -12.28 28.93 0.97
C GLU A 252 -12.64 27.63 1.69
N CYS A 253 -11.64 26.85 2.11
CA CYS A 253 -11.86 25.58 2.79
C CYS A 253 -11.94 25.77 4.31
N ASP A 254 -13.03 25.31 4.91
CA ASP A 254 -13.12 25.19 6.38
C ASP A 254 -12.33 23.95 6.84
N PRO A 255 -11.51 24.03 7.89
CA PRO A 255 -10.86 22.86 8.47
C PRO A 255 -11.81 21.69 8.75
N ALA A 256 -13.05 21.96 9.16
CA ALA A 256 -14.07 20.95 9.40
C ALA A 256 -14.45 20.13 8.14
N ASP A 257 -14.26 20.69 6.94
CA ASP A 257 -14.52 19.98 5.67
C ASP A 257 -13.59 18.78 5.43
N LEU A 258 -12.51 18.67 6.21
CA LEU A 258 -11.53 17.60 6.12
C LEU A 258 -11.63 16.58 7.26
N ASP A 259 -12.41 16.86 8.32
CA ASP A 259 -12.46 16.03 9.52
C ASP A 259 -12.79 14.55 9.18
N ASP A 260 -13.80 14.32 8.38
CA ASP A 260 -14.19 12.95 7.99
C ASP A 260 -13.14 12.26 7.12
N ALA A 261 -12.64 12.94 6.09
CA ALA A 261 -11.63 12.37 5.19
C ALA A 261 -10.31 12.07 5.92
N LEU A 262 -9.91 12.93 6.84
CA LEU A 262 -8.72 12.70 7.66
C LEU A 262 -8.96 11.59 8.68
N ALA A 263 -10.10 11.54 9.35
CA ALA A 263 -10.43 10.49 10.31
C ALA A 263 -10.49 9.12 9.64
N ASP A 264 -11.16 9.01 8.48
CA ASP A 264 -11.24 7.79 7.69
C ASP A 264 -9.85 7.39 7.13
N GLY A 265 -8.98 8.37 6.87
CA GLY A 265 -7.58 8.14 6.48
C GLY A 265 -6.64 7.81 7.65
N GLY A 266 -7.15 7.67 8.88
CA GLY A 266 -6.38 7.31 10.06
C GLY A 266 -5.80 8.50 10.84
N PHE A 267 -6.36 9.71 10.64
CA PHE A 267 -5.97 10.94 11.34
C PHE A 267 -7.17 11.62 12.00
N PRO A 268 -7.76 11.02 13.06
CA PRO A 268 -8.89 11.60 13.77
C PRO A 268 -8.53 12.96 14.43
N ALA A 269 -9.54 13.79 14.62
CA ALA A 269 -9.37 15.09 15.26
C ALA A 269 -9.11 14.95 16.78
N LEU A 270 -8.13 15.70 17.28
CA LEU A 270 -7.93 15.95 18.71
C LEU A 270 -8.79 17.12 19.19
N THR A 271 -8.79 18.19 18.42
CA THR A 271 -9.59 19.40 18.57
C THR A 271 -9.82 19.98 17.16
N PRO A 272 -10.75 20.93 16.98
CA PRO A 272 -10.96 21.56 15.68
C PRO A 272 -9.65 22.06 15.05
N GLY A 273 -9.36 21.62 13.83
CA GLY A 273 -8.14 21.96 13.08
C GLY A 273 -6.84 21.33 13.58
N LEU A 274 -6.90 20.44 14.56
CA LEU A 274 -5.75 19.70 15.07
C LEU A 274 -6.06 18.20 15.05
N HIS A 275 -5.30 17.44 14.29
CA HIS A 275 -5.46 15.98 14.13
C HIS A 275 -4.22 15.24 14.61
N ALA A 276 -4.39 13.96 14.95
CA ALA A 276 -3.29 13.05 15.21
C ALA A 276 -3.59 11.66 14.59
N ASN A 277 -2.56 10.84 14.48
CA ASN A 277 -2.74 9.51 13.90
C ASN A 277 -3.45 8.55 14.84
N ALA A 278 -4.19 7.63 14.23
CA ALA A 278 -4.78 6.46 14.88
C ALA A 278 -3.79 5.28 14.98
N ASP A 279 -2.72 5.28 14.19
CA ASP A 279 -1.69 4.24 14.13
C ASP A 279 -0.80 4.24 15.38
N PRO A 280 -0.79 3.18 16.21
CA PRO A 280 0.06 3.12 17.40
C PRO A 280 1.57 3.04 17.07
N GLY A 281 1.91 2.63 15.83
CA GLY A 281 3.30 2.48 15.41
C GLY A 281 3.96 3.74 14.88
N ARG A 282 3.21 4.85 14.70
CA ARG A 282 3.77 6.12 14.22
C ARG A 282 3.00 7.33 14.73
N ALA A 283 3.61 8.07 15.63
CA ALA A 283 2.99 9.28 16.16
C ALA A 283 3.12 10.45 15.18
N VAL A 284 1.98 11.12 14.94
CA VAL A 284 1.86 12.26 14.02
C VAL A 284 0.96 13.33 14.67
N THR A 285 1.27 14.59 14.43
CA THR A 285 0.38 15.72 14.70
C THR A 285 0.19 16.53 13.44
N ILE A 286 -1.03 16.91 13.13
CA ILE A 286 -1.38 17.66 11.91
C ILE A 286 -2.15 18.90 12.33
N ARG A 287 -1.62 20.07 12.02
CA ARG A 287 -2.29 21.36 12.21
C ARG A 287 -2.78 21.87 10.87
N LEU A 288 -4.08 22.04 10.73
CA LEU A 288 -4.69 22.70 9.56
C LEU A 288 -4.55 24.21 9.72
N THR A 289 -4.12 24.87 8.63
CA THR A 289 -3.94 26.31 8.56
C THR A 289 -4.65 26.87 7.34
N THR A 290 -5.42 27.95 7.53
CA THR A 290 -6.00 28.71 6.42
C THR A 290 -5.06 29.85 6.04
N PRO A 291 -4.96 30.22 4.77
CA PRO A 291 -4.23 31.44 4.39
C PRO A 291 -4.86 32.66 5.05
N SER A 292 -4.02 33.53 5.60
CA SER A 292 -4.44 34.82 6.17
C SER A 292 -4.94 35.77 5.11
#